data_4861dfd8754eeaf0fda3a33f79dd946a
#
_entry.id   4861dfd8754eeaf0fda3a33f79dd946a
#
_cell.length_a   1.000
_cell.length_b   1.000
_cell.length_c   1.000
_cell.angle_alpha   90.00
_cell.angle_beta   90.00
_cell.angle_gamma   90.00
#
_symmetry.space_group_name_H-M   'P 1'
#
loop_
_entity.id
_entity.type
_entity.pdbx_description
1 polymer ?
#
loop_
_entity_poly.entity_id
_entity_poly.type
_entity_poly.pdbx_seq_one_letter_code
_entity_poly.pdbx_strand_id
1 'polypeptide(L)'
;MAFQRLTTWLLALVMVVGMTWASPAWAGLPQGNAVQDPAAILRDSLPMDQEDLRELQHRLEGTSDDLRAKRWSALGRGIKRTQSVLNTRRRTIIAAVPGEDQAQAEQILDAVSSDLDRLQARVDASDKAGFIETRRLALSRIGDLEAMLIDDRLPDIPAEFDNLPRLAGRATVVMTTTQGDLTAVVDGYNAPLTAGAFIDLSLKGFYDGLPFNRCLLYTSPSPRDTVRS
;
A
#
# COMPACT_ATOMS: atom_id res chain seq x y z
N MET A 1 13.42 41.62 55.16
CA MET A 1 12.58 41.87 53.98
C MET A 1 13.33 41.85 52.63
N ALA A 2 14.58 42.29 52.53
CA ALA A 2 15.34 42.29 51.25
C ALA A 2 15.74 40.87 50.79
N PHE A 3 16.05 39.98 51.70
CA PHE A 3 16.48 38.60 51.37
C PHE A 3 15.33 37.75 50.78
N GLN A 4 14.10 37.92 51.25
CA GLN A 4 12.95 37.21 50.72
C GLN A 4 12.54 37.67 49.31
N ARG A 5 12.78 38.94 48.98
CA ARG A 5 12.52 39.43 47.63
C ARG A 5 13.55 38.95 46.61
N LEU A 6 14.80 38.78 47.05
CA LEU A 6 15.87 38.26 46.18
C LEU A 6 15.65 36.77 45.81
N THR A 7 15.19 35.94 46.77
CA THR A 7 14.88 34.53 46.52
C THR A 7 13.68 34.33 45.60
N THR A 8 12.63 35.17 45.71
CA THR A 8 11.48 35.12 44.80
C THR A 8 11.84 35.53 43.36
N TRP A 9 12.71 36.53 43.20
CA TRP A 9 13.19 36.94 41.87
C TRP A 9 14.10 35.88 41.23
N LEU A 10 14.95 35.18 42.02
CA LEU A 10 15.79 34.11 41.55
C LEU A 10 14.96 32.89 41.11
N LEU A 11 13.93 32.51 41.86
CA LEU A 11 12.99 31.44 41.50
C LEU A 11 12.18 31.77 40.24
N ALA A 12 11.73 33.02 40.08
CA ALA A 12 11.04 33.46 38.87
C ALA A 12 11.96 33.46 37.66
N LEU A 13 13.24 33.84 37.80
CA LEU A 13 14.23 33.79 36.71
C LEU A 13 14.53 32.36 36.29
N VAL A 14 14.67 31.44 37.24
CA VAL A 14 14.88 29.99 36.94
C VAL A 14 13.69 29.39 36.24
N MET A 15 12.46 29.76 36.60
CA MET A 15 11.25 29.30 35.89
C MET A 15 11.19 29.82 34.44
N VAL A 16 11.53 31.07 34.21
CA VAL A 16 11.53 31.68 32.86
C VAL A 16 12.62 31.05 31.98
N VAL A 17 13.83 30.82 32.52
CA VAL A 17 14.91 30.15 31.78
C VAL A 17 14.58 28.68 31.53
N GLY A 18 13.90 27.98 32.42
CA GLY A 18 13.43 26.61 32.22
C GLY A 18 12.39 26.49 31.12
N MET A 19 11.53 27.47 30.92
CA MET A 19 10.55 27.48 29.82
C MET A 19 11.15 27.74 28.43
N THR A 20 12.29 28.39 28.34
CA THR A 20 12.95 28.66 27.05
C THR A 20 13.73 27.45 26.50
N TRP A 21 13.95 26.40 27.30
CA TRP A 21 14.63 25.18 26.89
C TRP A 21 13.66 24.02 26.62
N ALA A 22 12.36 24.26 26.69
CA ALA A 22 11.40 23.33 26.14
C ALA A 22 11.57 23.33 24.61
N SER A 23 12.43 22.47 24.09
CA SER A 23 12.50 22.18 22.66
C SER A 23 11.08 21.90 22.20
N PRO A 24 10.56 22.57 21.14
CA PRO A 24 9.29 22.17 20.58
C PRO A 24 9.42 20.67 20.29
N ALA A 25 8.63 19.87 20.98
CA ALA A 25 8.47 18.47 20.62
C ALA A 25 7.85 18.47 19.21
N TRP A 26 8.71 18.45 18.20
CA TRP A 26 8.30 18.10 16.88
C TRP A 26 7.85 16.66 16.98
N ALA A 27 6.55 16.46 17.13
CA ALA A 27 5.92 15.20 16.86
C ALA A 27 6.08 14.97 15.36
N GLY A 28 7.29 14.61 14.94
CA GLY A 28 7.53 14.05 13.61
C GLY A 28 6.66 12.82 13.56
N LEU A 29 5.67 12.83 12.67
CA LEU A 29 4.99 11.61 12.27
C LEU A 29 6.06 10.55 12.03
N PRO A 30 5.88 9.31 12.53
CA PRO A 30 6.81 8.24 12.23
C PRO A 30 6.99 8.23 10.72
N GLN A 31 8.21 8.46 10.25
CA GLN A 31 8.58 8.33 8.85
C GLN A 31 8.62 6.83 8.51
N GLY A 32 7.46 6.19 8.58
CA GLY A 32 7.23 5.00 7.79
C GLY A 32 7.27 5.45 6.33
N ASN A 33 7.98 4.74 5.48
CA ASN A 33 7.87 4.92 4.05
C ASN A 33 6.39 4.77 3.68
N ALA A 34 5.68 5.90 3.57
CA ALA A 34 4.32 5.88 3.08
C ALA A 34 4.39 5.28 1.69
N VAL A 35 3.76 4.14 1.50
CA VAL A 35 3.63 3.53 0.18
C VAL A 35 2.88 4.55 -0.65
N GLN A 36 3.57 5.18 -1.60
CA GLN A 36 3.02 6.24 -2.44
C GLN A 36 2.42 5.68 -3.73
N ASP A 37 2.70 4.41 -4.03
CA ASP A 37 2.14 3.73 -5.19
C ASP A 37 0.78 3.12 -4.84
N PRO A 38 -0.34 3.64 -5.37
CA PRO A 38 -1.67 3.10 -5.10
C PRO A 38 -1.80 1.61 -5.47
N ALA A 39 -1.10 1.17 -6.52
CA ALA A 39 -1.13 -0.22 -6.93
C ALA A 39 -0.43 -1.15 -5.92
N ALA A 40 0.64 -0.68 -5.26
CA ALA A 40 1.29 -1.43 -4.18
C ALA A 40 0.35 -1.57 -2.97
N ILE A 41 -0.33 -0.49 -2.57
CA ILE A 41 -1.32 -0.53 -1.48
C ILE A 41 -2.42 -1.56 -1.78
N LEU A 42 -2.91 -1.59 -3.01
CA LEU A 42 -3.95 -2.52 -3.44
C LEU A 42 -3.47 -3.98 -3.43
N ARG A 43 -2.21 -4.24 -3.81
CA ARG A 43 -1.63 -5.59 -3.72
C ARG A 43 -1.45 -6.02 -2.28
N ASP A 44 -0.83 -5.19 -1.44
CA ASP A 44 -0.58 -5.50 -0.04
C ASP A 44 -1.87 -5.72 0.79
N SER A 45 -2.96 -5.09 0.38
CA SER A 45 -4.26 -5.21 1.06
C SER A 45 -5.07 -6.45 0.64
N LEU A 46 -4.60 -7.25 -0.33
CA LEU A 46 -5.30 -8.48 -0.71
C LEU A 46 -5.26 -9.51 0.43
N PRO A 47 -6.39 -10.09 0.83
CA PRO A 47 -6.47 -11.12 1.87
C PRO A 47 -6.00 -12.48 1.32
N MET A 48 -4.71 -12.64 1.12
CA MET A 48 -4.09 -13.79 0.51
C MET A 48 -3.06 -14.42 1.45
N ASP A 49 -3.11 -15.74 1.63
CA ASP A 49 -2.24 -16.51 2.53
C ASP A 49 -1.05 -17.18 1.82
N GLN A 50 -0.67 -16.70 0.61
CA GLN A 50 0.43 -17.30 -0.17
C GLN A 50 1.73 -16.50 -0.01
N GLU A 51 2.55 -16.90 0.97
CA GLU A 51 3.78 -16.20 1.33
C GLU A 51 4.83 -16.17 0.22
N ASP A 52 4.97 -17.24 -0.58
CA ASP A 52 5.97 -17.32 -1.66
C ASP A 52 5.69 -16.28 -2.75
N LEU A 53 4.41 -16.04 -3.08
CA LEU A 53 4.03 -15.02 -4.05
C LEU A 53 4.20 -13.61 -3.47
N ARG A 54 3.86 -13.43 -2.19
CA ARG A 54 4.09 -12.18 -1.47
C ARG A 54 5.58 -11.82 -1.40
N GLU A 55 6.44 -12.82 -1.23
CA GLU A 55 7.89 -12.63 -1.28
C GLU A 55 8.36 -12.10 -2.64
N LEU A 56 7.85 -12.64 -3.75
CA LEU A 56 8.17 -12.16 -5.11
C LEU A 56 7.76 -10.71 -5.30
N GLN A 57 6.54 -10.36 -4.88
CA GLN A 57 6.03 -8.99 -4.90
C GLN A 57 6.97 -8.03 -4.14
N HIS A 58 7.22 -8.30 -2.87
CA HIS A 58 8.03 -7.42 -2.02
C HIS A 58 9.46 -7.26 -2.52
N ARG A 59 10.06 -8.33 -3.10
CA ARG A 59 11.39 -8.25 -3.70
C ARG A 59 11.44 -7.29 -4.89
N LEU A 60 10.41 -7.29 -5.74
CA LEU A 60 10.33 -6.35 -6.87
C LEU A 60 10.05 -4.92 -6.40
N GLU A 61 9.14 -4.73 -5.45
CA GLU A 61 8.82 -3.42 -4.89
C GLU A 61 10.02 -2.80 -4.15
N GLY A 62 10.77 -3.61 -3.41
CA GLY A 62 11.99 -3.23 -2.69
C GLY A 62 13.14 -2.74 -3.57
N THR A 63 13.06 -2.92 -4.90
CA THR A 63 14.07 -2.37 -5.84
C THR A 63 14.03 -0.84 -5.97
N SER A 64 13.03 -0.17 -5.42
CA SER A 64 12.79 1.27 -5.60
C SER A 64 13.93 2.15 -5.09
N ASP A 65 14.52 1.83 -3.95
CA ASP A 65 15.60 2.63 -3.35
C ASP A 65 16.92 2.45 -4.10
N ASP A 66 17.23 1.22 -4.53
CA ASP A 66 18.40 0.95 -5.35
C ASP A 66 18.30 1.64 -6.71
N LEU A 67 17.12 1.65 -7.31
CA LEU A 67 16.84 2.33 -8.58
C LEU A 67 16.96 3.87 -8.44
N ARG A 68 16.42 4.42 -7.35
CA ARG A 68 16.53 5.87 -7.06
C ARG A 68 17.98 6.29 -6.91
N ALA A 69 18.76 5.49 -6.18
CA ALA A 69 20.18 5.72 -5.96
C ALA A 69 21.07 5.26 -7.11
N LYS A 70 20.51 4.76 -8.23
CA LYS A 70 21.23 4.22 -9.39
C LYS A 70 22.24 3.12 -9.05
N ARG A 71 21.94 2.31 -8.02
CA ARG A 71 22.81 1.19 -7.59
C ARG A 71 22.60 -0.04 -8.48
N TRP A 72 22.99 0.06 -9.75
CA TRP A 72 22.74 -0.95 -10.79
C TRP A 72 23.23 -2.35 -10.42
N SER A 73 24.42 -2.47 -9.81
CA SER A 73 24.93 -3.76 -9.37
C SER A 73 24.08 -4.41 -8.25
N ALA A 74 23.52 -3.60 -7.35
CA ALA A 74 22.61 -4.10 -6.32
C ALA A 74 21.28 -4.55 -6.93
N LEU A 75 20.74 -3.76 -7.86
CA LEU A 75 19.54 -4.11 -8.64
C LEU A 75 19.72 -5.45 -9.36
N GLY A 76 20.80 -5.63 -10.11
CA GLY A 76 21.04 -6.89 -10.83
C GLY A 76 21.13 -8.10 -9.91
N ARG A 77 21.78 -7.96 -8.74
CA ARG A 77 21.78 -9.02 -7.74
C ARG A 77 20.39 -9.29 -7.16
N GLY A 78 19.58 -8.23 -6.97
CA GLY A 78 18.20 -8.33 -6.52
C GLY A 78 17.35 -9.13 -7.52
N ILE A 79 17.39 -8.76 -8.81
CA ILE A 79 16.63 -9.44 -9.87
C ILE A 79 17.01 -10.91 -9.98
N LYS A 80 18.32 -11.25 -9.97
CA LYS A 80 18.78 -12.64 -10.00
C LYS A 80 18.27 -13.46 -8.80
N ARG A 81 18.24 -12.86 -7.61
CA ARG A 81 17.66 -13.54 -6.43
C ARG A 81 16.16 -13.74 -6.57
N THR A 82 15.43 -12.76 -7.11
CA THR A 82 14.01 -12.89 -7.39
C THR A 82 13.73 -14.00 -8.40
N GLN A 83 14.54 -14.09 -9.47
CA GLN A 83 14.46 -15.19 -10.43
C GLN A 83 14.70 -16.57 -9.79
N SER A 84 15.66 -16.67 -8.88
CA SER A 84 15.93 -17.90 -8.14
C SER A 84 14.76 -18.31 -7.24
N VAL A 85 14.14 -17.33 -6.54
CA VAL A 85 12.94 -17.58 -5.73
C VAL A 85 11.79 -18.06 -6.61
N LEU A 86 11.51 -17.38 -7.72
CA LEU A 86 10.48 -17.79 -8.67
C LEU A 86 10.65 -19.23 -9.12
N ASN A 87 11.86 -19.61 -9.55
CA ASN A 87 12.17 -20.96 -10.04
C ASN A 87 11.98 -22.02 -8.94
N THR A 88 12.38 -21.69 -7.70
CA THR A 88 12.31 -22.63 -6.57
C THR A 88 10.87 -22.79 -6.07
N ARG A 89 10.10 -21.71 -6.05
CA ARG A 89 8.75 -21.67 -5.45
C ARG A 89 7.63 -21.85 -6.47
N ARG A 90 7.95 -21.89 -7.76
CA ARG A 90 6.97 -21.97 -8.84
C ARG A 90 5.90 -23.05 -8.61
N ARG A 91 6.32 -24.27 -8.26
CA ARG A 91 5.39 -25.39 -8.03
C ARG A 91 4.46 -25.15 -6.84
N THR A 92 4.97 -24.56 -5.77
CA THR A 92 4.17 -24.24 -4.57
C THR A 92 3.13 -23.18 -4.88
N ILE A 93 3.51 -22.16 -5.67
CA ILE A 93 2.59 -21.10 -6.08
C ILE A 93 1.48 -21.66 -6.97
N ILE A 94 1.82 -22.47 -7.99
CA ILE A 94 0.82 -23.08 -8.90
C ILE A 94 -0.13 -24.02 -8.12
N ALA A 95 0.41 -24.81 -7.20
CA ALA A 95 -0.39 -25.75 -6.41
C ALA A 95 -1.40 -25.06 -5.46
N ALA A 96 -1.17 -23.79 -5.12
CA ALA A 96 -2.09 -23.00 -4.29
C ALA A 96 -3.28 -22.45 -5.10
N VAL A 97 -3.17 -22.35 -6.42
CA VAL A 97 -4.22 -21.85 -7.31
C VAL A 97 -5.27 -22.96 -7.55
N PRO A 98 -6.58 -22.62 -7.64
CA PRO A 98 -7.63 -23.59 -8.02
C PRO A 98 -7.26 -24.36 -9.29
N GLY A 99 -7.58 -25.65 -9.32
CA GLY A 99 -7.11 -26.55 -10.38
C GLY A 99 -7.47 -26.11 -11.80
N GLU A 100 -8.63 -25.50 -11.98
CA GLU A 100 -9.10 -24.94 -13.26
C GLU A 100 -8.25 -23.77 -13.77
N ASP A 101 -7.64 -23.00 -12.85
CA ASP A 101 -6.85 -21.81 -13.18
C ASP A 101 -5.33 -22.06 -13.20
N GLN A 102 -4.88 -23.27 -12.85
CA GLN A 102 -3.44 -23.58 -12.77
C GLN A 102 -2.71 -23.38 -14.11
N ALA A 103 -3.35 -23.73 -15.23
CA ALA A 103 -2.76 -23.51 -16.54
C ALA A 103 -2.55 -22.01 -16.85
N GLN A 104 -3.48 -21.18 -16.46
CA GLN A 104 -3.36 -19.73 -16.59
C GLN A 104 -2.30 -19.17 -15.63
N ALA A 105 -2.27 -19.63 -14.39
CA ALA A 105 -1.24 -19.27 -13.42
C ALA A 105 0.17 -19.61 -13.92
N GLU A 106 0.33 -20.76 -14.58
CA GLU A 106 1.60 -21.16 -15.18
C GLU A 106 2.04 -20.20 -16.28
N GLN A 107 1.13 -19.80 -17.17
CA GLN A 107 1.40 -18.82 -18.22
C GLN A 107 1.78 -17.44 -17.64
N ILE A 108 1.13 -17.00 -16.57
CA ILE A 108 1.46 -15.74 -15.89
C ILE A 108 2.87 -15.83 -15.28
N LEU A 109 3.23 -16.93 -14.63
CA LEU A 109 4.56 -17.11 -14.06
C LEU A 109 5.66 -17.17 -15.15
N ASP A 110 5.38 -17.73 -16.33
CA ASP A 110 6.28 -17.67 -17.49
C ASP A 110 6.48 -16.24 -17.97
N ALA A 111 5.40 -15.46 -18.02
CA ALA A 111 5.48 -14.05 -18.37
C ALA A 111 6.24 -13.23 -17.33
N VAL A 112 6.06 -13.49 -16.03
CA VAL A 112 6.85 -12.88 -14.95
C VAL A 112 8.33 -13.25 -15.08
N SER A 113 8.66 -14.52 -15.36
CA SER A 113 10.04 -14.93 -15.60
C SER A 113 10.67 -14.16 -16.77
N SER A 114 9.95 -14.03 -17.88
CA SER A 114 10.39 -13.21 -19.03
C SER A 114 10.59 -11.72 -18.67
N ASP A 115 9.74 -11.18 -17.81
CA ASP A 115 9.91 -9.79 -17.34
C ASP A 115 11.13 -9.64 -16.44
N LEU A 116 11.46 -10.63 -15.60
CA LEU A 116 12.70 -10.62 -14.80
C LEU A 116 13.94 -10.62 -15.69
N ASP A 117 13.94 -11.39 -16.79
CA ASP A 117 15.03 -11.37 -17.77
C ASP A 117 15.14 -10.00 -18.46
N ARG A 118 14.02 -9.38 -18.82
CA ARG A 118 13.98 -8.01 -19.35
C ARG A 118 14.49 -7.00 -18.33
N LEU A 119 14.10 -7.13 -17.05
CA LEU A 119 14.60 -6.26 -15.97
C LEU A 119 16.11 -6.36 -15.85
N GLN A 120 16.69 -7.58 -15.94
CA GLN A 120 18.14 -7.74 -15.95
C GLN A 120 18.78 -7.00 -17.14
N ALA A 121 18.22 -7.13 -18.33
CA ALA A 121 18.72 -6.41 -19.52
C ALA A 121 18.63 -4.88 -19.34
N ARG A 122 17.58 -4.34 -18.69
CA ARG A 122 17.48 -2.92 -18.35
C ARG A 122 18.51 -2.47 -17.33
N VAL A 123 18.83 -3.33 -16.37
CA VAL A 123 19.93 -3.09 -15.39
C VAL A 123 21.26 -3.01 -16.11
N ASP A 124 21.56 -3.95 -17.01
CA ASP A 124 22.81 -4.02 -17.74
C ASP A 124 23.00 -2.80 -18.67
N ALA A 125 21.90 -2.30 -19.25
CA ALA A 125 21.85 -1.08 -20.04
C ALA A 125 21.79 0.22 -19.20
N SER A 126 21.67 0.13 -17.87
CA SER A 126 21.40 1.28 -16.98
C SER A 126 20.17 2.10 -17.40
N ASP A 127 19.17 1.44 -17.98
CA ASP A 127 17.92 2.04 -18.46
C ASP A 127 16.89 2.15 -17.33
N LYS A 128 16.87 3.30 -16.69
CA LYS A 128 15.94 3.56 -15.57
C LYS A 128 14.48 3.58 -16.01
N ALA A 129 14.17 4.19 -17.15
CA ALA A 129 12.78 4.32 -17.61
C ALA A 129 12.21 2.96 -18.01
N GLY A 130 12.95 2.19 -18.80
CA GLY A 130 12.57 0.85 -19.18
C GLY A 130 12.50 -0.10 -17.99
N PHE A 131 13.34 0.07 -16.95
CA PHE A 131 13.26 -0.71 -15.71
C PHE A 131 11.93 -0.45 -14.98
N ILE A 132 11.54 0.82 -14.80
CA ILE A 132 10.28 1.21 -14.13
C ILE A 132 9.09 0.58 -14.84
N GLU A 133 9.03 0.70 -16.17
CA GLU A 133 7.92 0.17 -16.97
C GLU A 133 7.87 -1.36 -16.93
N THR A 134 8.99 -2.04 -17.10
CA THR A 134 9.05 -3.50 -17.05
C THR A 134 8.67 -4.01 -15.66
N ARG A 135 9.13 -3.33 -14.59
CA ARG A 135 8.76 -3.68 -13.20
C ARG A 135 7.26 -3.52 -12.96
N ARG A 136 6.66 -2.44 -13.48
CA ARG A 136 5.22 -2.20 -13.38
C ARG A 136 4.42 -3.36 -14.01
N LEU A 137 4.85 -3.83 -15.18
CA LEU A 137 4.23 -4.96 -15.87
C LEU A 137 4.37 -6.26 -15.06
N ALA A 138 5.56 -6.55 -14.55
CA ALA A 138 5.80 -7.74 -13.72
C ALA A 138 4.93 -7.74 -12.45
N LEU A 139 4.84 -6.58 -11.76
CA LEU A 139 4.00 -6.43 -10.58
C LEU A 139 2.50 -6.51 -10.91
N SER A 140 2.07 -6.03 -12.07
CA SER A 140 0.68 -6.20 -12.52
C SER A 140 0.34 -7.68 -12.68
N ARG A 141 1.21 -8.47 -13.32
CA ARG A 141 1.01 -9.93 -13.49
C ARG A 141 1.01 -10.68 -12.16
N ILE A 142 1.87 -10.27 -11.22
CA ILE A 142 1.84 -10.82 -9.86
C ILE A 142 0.49 -10.52 -9.22
N GLY A 143 -0.03 -9.30 -9.36
CA GLY A 143 -1.35 -8.93 -8.86
C GLY A 143 -2.50 -9.73 -9.50
N ASP A 144 -2.41 -10.05 -10.80
CA ASP A 144 -3.37 -10.92 -11.48
C ASP A 144 -3.35 -12.34 -10.90
N LEU A 145 -2.15 -12.86 -10.59
CA LEU A 145 -1.99 -14.17 -9.96
C LEU A 145 -2.47 -14.17 -8.50
N GLU A 146 -2.21 -13.09 -7.76
CA GLU A 146 -2.72 -12.89 -6.40
C GLU A 146 -4.26 -12.90 -6.38
N ALA A 147 -4.89 -12.28 -7.38
CA ALA A 147 -6.35 -12.27 -7.50
C ALA A 147 -6.95 -13.68 -7.68
N MET A 148 -6.22 -14.61 -8.30
CA MET A 148 -6.66 -16.02 -8.45
C MET A 148 -6.61 -16.80 -7.13
N LEU A 149 -5.87 -16.33 -6.15
CA LEU A 149 -5.69 -16.96 -4.84
C LEU A 149 -6.67 -16.46 -3.79
N ILE A 150 -7.49 -15.46 -4.15
CA ILE A 150 -8.46 -14.89 -3.24
C ILE A 150 -9.70 -15.76 -3.27
N ASP A 151 -10.07 -16.27 -2.11
CA ASP A 151 -11.37 -16.89 -1.91
C ASP A 151 -12.45 -15.78 -1.95
N ASP A 152 -13.52 -15.96 -2.74
CA ASP A 152 -14.65 -15.02 -2.84
C ASP A 152 -15.44 -14.88 -1.52
N ARG A 153 -14.96 -15.48 -0.45
CA ARG A 153 -15.56 -15.35 0.87
C ARG A 153 -15.38 -13.93 1.40
N LEU A 154 -16.52 -13.25 1.52
CA LEU A 154 -16.57 -12.01 2.29
C LEU A 154 -16.18 -12.30 3.75
N PRO A 155 -15.55 -11.33 4.45
CA PRO A 155 -15.38 -11.42 5.90
C PRO A 155 -16.74 -11.69 6.58
N ASP A 156 -16.73 -12.39 7.70
CA ASP A 156 -17.93 -12.61 8.51
C ASP A 156 -18.53 -11.27 8.91
N ILE A 157 -19.73 -11.00 8.38
CA ILE A 157 -20.49 -9.79 8.67
C ILE A 157 -21.62 -10.20 9.63
N PRO A 158 -21.76 -9.52 10.79
CA PRO A 158 -22.86 -9.79 11.69
C PRO A 158 -24.23 -9.67 10.98
N ALA A 159 -25.15 -10.60 11.30
CA ALA A 159 -26.45 -10.70 10.66
C ALA A 159 -27.29 -9.41 10.75
N GLU A 160 -27.05 -8.56 11.73
CA GLU A 160 -27.70 -7.26 11.90
C GLU A 160 -27.41 -6.29 10.73
N PHE A 161 -26.36 -6.54 9.94
CA PHE A 161 -25.97 -5.73 8.77
C PHE A 161 -26.30 -6.40 7.43
N ASP A 162 -27.07 -7.51 7.44
CA ASP A 162 -27.38 -8.27 6.21
C ASP A 162 -28.15 -7.45 5.17
N ASN A 163 -28.89 -6.45 5.60
CA ASN A 163 -29.70 -5.55 4.77
C ASN A 163 -28.89 -4.40 4.14
N LEU A 164 -27.60 -4.25 4.50
CA LEU A 164 -26.77 -3.17 3.97
C LEU A 164 -26.11 -3.56 2.65
N PRO A 165 -25.87 -2.59 1.76
CA PRO A 165 -25.12 -2.81 0.54
C PRO A 165 -23.71 -3.37 0.84
N ARG A 166 -23.28 -4.35 0.06
CA ARG A 166 -21.97 -4.99 0.18
C ARG A 166 -21.26 -4.98 -1.16
N LEU A 167 -19.97 -4.74 -1.14
CA LEU A 167 -19.10 -4.94 -2.29
C LEU A 167 -18.26 -6.20 -2.05
N ALA A 168 -18.46 -7.23 -2.88
CA ALA A 168 -17.56 -8.36 -2.97
C ALA A 168 -16.44 -8.01 -3.97
N GLY A 169 -15.19 -8.05 -3.54
CA GLY A 169 -14.06 -7.70 -4.41
C GLY A 169 -13.83 -6.20 -4.52
N ARG A 170 -13.42 -5.73 -5.70
CA ARG A 170 -13.05 -4.33 -5.94
C ARG A 170 -13.90 -3.69 -7.03
N ALA A 171 -14.16 -2.40 -6.89
CA ALA A 171 -14.81 -1.59 -7.90
C ALA A 171 -13.95 -0.37 -8.24
N THR A 172 -13.94 0.02 -9.51
CA THR A 172 -13.30 1.26 -9.96
C THR A 172 -14.33 2.34 -10.12
N VAL A 173 -14.11 3.48 -9.46
CA VAL A 173 -14.99 4.66 -9.53
C VAL A 173 -14.21 5.78 -10.21
N VAL A 174 -14.77 6.37 -11.26
CA VAL A 174 -14.24 7.56 -11.91
C VAL A 174 -15.10 8.74 -11.49
N MET A 175 -14.47 9.71 -10.84
CA MET A 175 -15.11 10.95 -10.38
C MET A 175 -14.69 12.08 -11.30
N THR A 176 -15.62 12.56 -12.12
CA THR A 176 -15.37 13.73 -12.99
C THR A 176 -15.51 15.01 -12.19
N THR A 177 -14.46 15.81 -12.13
CA THR A 177 -14.40 17.06 -11.38
C THR A 177 -14.08 18.25 -12.30
N THR A 178 -14.23 19.47 -11.78
CA THR A 178 -13.85 20.69 -12.50
C THR A 178 -12.35 20.81 -12.74
N GLN A 179 -11.51 19.99 -12.09
CA GLN A 179 -10.05 19.95 -12.21
C GLN A 179 -9.55 18.70 -12.97
N GLY A 180 -10.45 17.90 -13.50
CA GLY A 180 -10.16 16.65 -14.20
C GLY A 180 -10.72 15.41 -13.47
N ASP A 181 -10.47 14.25 -14.05
CA ASP A 181 -10.96 12.99 -13.54
C ASP A 181 -10.05 12.43 -12.45
N LEU A 182 -10.67 11.92 -11.39
CA LEU A 182 -10.02 11.15 -10.33
C LEU A 182 -10.50 9.70 -10.44
N THR A 183 -9.57 8.76 -10.48
CA THR A 183 -9.88 7.33 -10.44
C THR A 183 -9.57 6.78 -9.06
N ALA A 184 -10.57 6.19 -8.42
CA ALA A 184 -10.44 5.50 -7.15
C ALA A 184 -10.76 4.02 -7.31
N VAL A 185 -9.97 3.15 -6.68
CA VAL A 185 -10.31 1.74 -6.50
C VAL A 185 -10.85 1.56 -5.10
N VAL A 186 -12.07 1.06 -5.01
CA VAL A 186 -12.76 0.80 -3.75
C VAL A 186 -12.58 -0.67 -3.39
N ASP A 187 -12.02 -0.92 -2.22
CA ASP A 187 -11.67 -2.27 -1.77
C ASP A 187 -12.77 -2.85 -0.86
N GLY A 188 -13.54 -3.77 -1.40
CA GLY A 188 -14.57 -4.52 -0.68
C GLY A 188 -14.02 -5.75 0.06
N TYR A 189 -12.80 -6.22 -0.24
CA TYR A 189 -12.23 -7.36 0.47
C TYR A 189 -11.99 -7.04 1.95
N ASN A 190 -11.48 -5.84 2.23
CA ASN A 190 -11.16 -5.42 3.60
C ASN A 190 -12.29 -4.63 4.28
N ALA A 191 -13.19 -4.00 3.52
CA ALA A 191 -14.25 -3.16 4.05
C ALA A 191 -15.55 -3.28 3.23
N PRO A 192 -16.17 -4.48 3.17
CA PRO A 192 -17.29 -4.77 2.26
C PRO A 192 -18.50 -3.87 2.47
N LEU A 193 -18.84 -3.52 3.71
CA LEU A 193 -19.97 -2.63 4.01
C LEU A 193 -19.68 -1.17 3.66
N THR A 194 -18.53 -0.66 4.03
CA THR A 194 -18.13 0.72 3.71
C THR A 194 -17.99 0.90 2.20
N ALA A 195 -17.33 -0.05 1.54
CA ALA A 195 -17.20 -0.08 0.09
C ALA A 195 -18.56 -0.19 -0.60
N GLY A 196 -19.40 -1.09 -0.13
CA GLY A 196 -20.77 -1.28 -0.66
C GLY A 196 -21.62 -0.04 -0.52
N ALA A 197 -21.62 0.61 0.65
CA ALA A 197 -22.35 1.85 0.86
C ALA A 197 -21.86 2.98 -0.06
N PHE A 198 -20.55 3.11 -0.25
CA PHE A 198 -20.00 4.12 -1.16
C PHE A 198 -20.42 3.87 -2.61
N ILE A 199 -20.36 2.63 -3.09
CA ILE A 199 -20.77 2.26 -4.45
C ILE A 199 -22.26 2.45 -4.62
N ASP A 200 -23.11 2.00 -3.68
CA ASP A 200 -24.56 2.17 -3.73
C ASP A 200 -24.96 3.65 -3.82
N LEU A 201 -24.36 4.50 -2.99
CA LEU A 201 -24.59 5.94 -3.02
C LEU A 201 -24.08 6.59 -4.31
N SER A 202 -22.96 6.13 -4.85
CA SER A 202 -22.43 6.60 -6.13
C SER A 202 -23.37 6.26 -7.28
N LEU A 203 -23.90 5.04 -7.31
CA LEU A 203 -24.87 4.61 -8.33
C LEU A 203 -26.20 5.37 -8.25
N LYS A 204 -26.56 5.85 -7.07
CA LYS A 204 -27.76 6.70 -6.84
C LYS A 204 -27.51 8.19 -7.14
N GLY A 205 -26.30 8.57 -7.57
CA GLY A 205 -25.94 9.97 -7.84
C GLY A 205 -25.87 10.85 -6.59
N PHE A 206 -25.73 10.24 -5.40
CA PHE A 206 -25.72 10.99 -4.14
C PHE A 206 -24.56 12.01 -4.06
N TYR A 207 -23.44 11.71 -4.69
CA TYR A 207 -22.26 12.57 -4.66
C TYR A 207 -22.20 13.60 -5.79
N ASP A 208 -23.17 13.57 -6.71
CA ASP A 208 -23.17 14.47 -7.86
C ASP A 208 -23.33 15.93 -7.42
N GLY A 209 -22.43 16.79 -7.89
CA GLY A 209 -22.41 18.21 -7.55
C GLY A 209 -21.91 18.55 -6.15
N LEU A 210 -21.50 17.57 -5.34
CA LEU A 210 -20.94 17.85 -4.03
C LEU A 210 -19.46 18.33 -4.16
N PRO A 211 -19.05 19.34 -3.38
CA PRO A 211 -17.67 19.79 -3.37
C PRO A 211 -16.80 18.91 -2.48
N PHE A 212 -15.51 18.78 -2.83
CA PHE A 212 -14.49 18.25 -1.92
C PHE A 212 -14.17 19.30 -0.86
N ASN A 213 -14.68 19.14 0.36
CA ASN A 213 -14.54 20.12 1.42
C ASN A 213 -13.28 19.94 2.26
N ARG A 214 -12.82 18.69 2.41
CA ARG A 214 -11.75 18.36 3.34
C ARG A 214 -11.06 17.04 2.98
N CYS A 215 -9.74 17.05 3.00
CA CYS A 215 -8.93 15.84 2.92
C CYS A 215 -8.41 15.48 4.33
N LEU A 216 -8.80 14.31 4.85
CA LEU A 216 -8.47 13.86 6.20
C LEU A 216 -7.35 12.82 6.24
N LEU A 217 -6.55 12.68 5.19
CA LEU A 217 -5.54 11.63 5.04
C LEU A 217 -4.57 11.50 6.22
N TYR A 218 -4.39 12.56 7.03
CA TYR A 218 -3.40 12.59 8.11
C TYR A 218 -3.92 13.21 9.43
N THR A 219 -5.23 13.43 9.58
CA THR A 219 -5.75 14.21 10.72
C THR A 219 -6.53 13.40 11.75
N SER A 220 -6.79 12.13 11.51
CA SER A 220 -7.44 11.24 12.49
C SER A 220 -6.56 10.03 12.76
N PRO A 221 -6.26 9.71 14.03
CA PRO A 221 -5.62 8.46 14.36
C PRO A 221 -6.53 7.31 13.90
N SER A 222 -5.92 6.30 13.27
CA SER A 222 -6.64 5.06 12.93
C SER A 222 -7.21 4.43 14.19
N PRO A 223 -8.39 3.79 14.15
CA PRO A 223 -8.90 3.01 15.29
C PRO A 223 -7.89 1.98 15.83
N ARG A 224 -6.93 1.55 15.02
CA ARG A 224 -5.82 0.67 15.43
C ARG A 224 -4.77 1.38 16.29
N ASP A 225 -4.66 2.70 16.19
CA ASP A 225 -3.67 3.48 16.94
C ASP A 225 -4.12 3.76 18.38
N THR A 226 -5.43 3.61 18.66
CA THR A 226 -6.01 3.82 19.99
C THR A 226 -5.99 2.57 20.88
N VAL A 227 -5.57 1.41 20.37
CA VAL A 227 -5.56 0.12 21.11
C VAL A 227 -4.18 -0.19 21.72
N ARG A 228 -3.19 0.69 21.60
CA ARG A 228 -1.85 0.55 22.19
C ARG A 228 -1.56 1.62 23.24
N SER A 229 -2.42 1.72 24.25
CA SER A 229 -2.11 2.43 25.49
C SER A 229 -2.38 1.51 26.69
#